data_d9432b34e8a0d93e5774302ae937f69c
#
_entry.id   d9432b34e8a0d93e5774302ae937f69c
#
_cell.length_a   1.000
_cell.length_b   1.000
_cell.length_c   1.000
_cell.angle_alpha   90.00
_cell.angle_beta   90.00
_cell.angle_gamma   90.00
#
_symmetry.space_group_name_H-M   'P 1'
#
loop_
_entity.id
_entity.type
_entity.pdbx_description
1 polymer ?
#
loop_
_entity_poly.entity_id
_entity_poly.type
_entity_poly.pdbx_seq_one_letter_code
_entity_poly.pdbx_strand_id
1 'polypeptide(L)'
;FGNTTIEKAKNHKPMKICEDLGSELVVLSETQGFNSVIYANLDKLNETRPFFKVLFGYAAQRYRSSIIDRIAEQVENVECDTLYVPLGSGMTFTGILEGVKKYNKTFKVVALQPFGYDRRKEIHKNLEGMQWEYEYEYHMGKYSYHKLLKKNVGFELDMIYESKSWEMMKEYINTFEKSCFWVIGNSNFIR
;
A
#
# COMPACT_ATOMS: atom_id res chain seq x y z
N PHE A 1 -13.77 -0.09 12.41
CA PHE A 1 -13.88 1.13 11.61
C PHE A 1 -13.91 2.37 12.49
N GLY A 2 -13.31 3.45 12.02
CA GLY A 2 -13.40 4.75 12.64
C GLY A 2 -14.07 5.76 11.71
N ASN A 3 -14.73 6.76 12.27
CA ASN A 3 -15.40 7.85 11.56
C ASN A 3 -16.49 7.40 10.59
N THR A 4 -17.25 6.38 10.96
CA THR A 4 -18.35 5.87 10.14
C THR A 4 -19.39 5.15 11.01
N THR A 5 -20.62 5.05 10.52
CA THR A 5 -21.65 4.19 11.11
C THR A 5 -21.60 2.80 10.47
N ILE A 6 -22.23 1.81 11.13
CA ILE A 6 -22.36 0.45 10.55
C ILE A 6 -23.03 0.49 9.17
N GLU A 7 -24.07 1.29 9.01
CA GLU A 7 -24.78 1.42 7.73
C GLU A 7 -23.86 1.95 6.62
N LYS A 8 -23.06 2.98 6.92
CA LYS A 8 -22.10 3.51 5.95
C LYS A 8 -20.99 2.50 5.64
N ALA A 9 -20.53 1.74 6.65
CA ALA A 9 -19.54 0.69 6.45
C ALA A 9 -20.07 -0.41 5.53
N LYS A 10 -21.32 -0.87 5.74
CA LYS A 10 -22.00 -1.89 4.91
C LYS A 10 -22.16 -1.47 3.45
N ASN A 11 -22.28 -0.18 3.19
CA ASN A 11 -22.36 0.35 1.81
C ASN A 11 -20.98 0.42 1.12
N HIS A 12 -19.89 0.18 1.84
CA HIS A 12 -18.57 0.15 1.26
C HIS A 12 -18.26 -1.25 0.70
N LYS A 13 -18.03 -1.36 -0.60
CA LYS A 13 -17.91 -2.65 -1.32
C LYS A 13 -16.99 -3.68 -0.62
N PRO A 14 -15.75 -3.37 -0.22
CA PRO A 14 -14.90 -4.31 0.50
C PRO A 14 -15.49 -4.79 1.83
N MET A 15 -16.20 -3.92 2.54
CA MET A 15 -16.83 -4.26 3.82
C MET A 15 -18.01 -5.19 3.64
N LYS A 16 -18.82 -4.94 2.62
CA LYS A 16 -19.92 -5.82 2.25
C LYS A 16 -19.42 -7.21 1.87
N ILE A 17 -18.34 -7.29 1.10
CA ILE A 17 -17.70 -8.58 0.76
C ILE A 17 -17.24 -9.31 2.04
N CYS A 18 -16.62 -8.62 2.99
CA CYS A 18 -16.22 -9.21 4.26
C CYS A 18 -17.43 -9.74 5.05
N GLU A 19 -18.54 -8.99 5.10
CA GLU A 19 -19.78 -9.40 5.76
C GLU A 19 -20.41 -10.62 5.05
N ASP A 20 -20.48 -10.61 3.72
CA ASP A 20 -20.98 -11.72 2.90
C ASP A 20 -20.15 -13.00 3.08
N LEU A 21 -18.86 -12.86 3.40
CA LEU A 21 -17.96 -13.97 3.76
C LEU A 21 -18.03 -14.37 5.24
N GLY A 22 -18.99 -13.84 6.00
CA GLY A 22 -19.22 -14.19 7.40
C GLY A 22 -18.41 -13.37 8.42
N SER A 23 -17.74 -12.28 8.00
CA SER A 23 -17.03 -11.40 8.93
C SER A 23 -17.98 -10.48 9.68
N GLU A 24 -17.71 -10.27 10.97
CA GLU A 24 -18.42 -9.28 11.78
C GLU A 24 -17.83 -7.88 11.55
N LEU A 25 -18.70 -6.91 11.31
CA LEU A 25 -18.32 -5.50 11.19
C LEU A 25 -18.48 -4.78 12.51
N VAL A 26 -17.39 -4.30 13.09
CA VAL A 26 -17.38 -3.57 14.36
C VAL A 26 -16.95 -2.12 14.13
N VAL A 27 -17.78 -1.17 14.59
CA VAL A 27 -17.44 0.26 14.57
C VAL A 27 -16.66 0.60 15.83
N LEU A 28 -15.41 0.99 15.69
CA LEU A 28 -14.51 1.33 16.78
C LEU A 28 -14.59 2.81 17.20
N SER A 29 -15.04 3.67 16.32
CA SER A 29 -15.24 5.10 16.58
C SER A 29 -16.19 5.70 15.55
N GLU A 30 -17.19 6.43 16.00
CA GLU A 30 -18.13 7.15 15.11
C GLU A 30 -17.64 8.57 14.76
N THR A 31 -16.71 9.11 15.54
CA THR A 31 -16.35 10.54 15.48
C THR A 31 -14.97 10.82 14.88
N GLN A 32 -14.02 9.92 15.03
CA GLN A 32 -12.64 10.13 14.56
C GLN A 32 -11.99 8.83 14.08
N GLY A 33 -11.45 8.87 12.87
CA GLY A 33 -10.77 7.73 12.22
C GLY A 33 -9.24 7.79 12.31
N PHE A 34 -8.64 8.48 13.28
CA PHE A 34 -7.19 8.47 13.45
C PHE A 34 -6.70 7.07 13.84
N ASN A 35 -5.60 6.63 13.25
CA ASN A 35 -5.03 5.31 13.52
C ASN A 35 -4.79 5.06 15.03
N SER A 36 -4.36 6.08 15.79
CA SER A 36 -4.16 5.98 17.24
C SER A 36 -5.45 5.64 17.99
N VAL A 37 -6.57 6.25 17.61
CA VAL A 37 -7.89 5.99 18.22
C VAL A 37 -8.36 4.58 17.86
N ILE A 38 -8.18 4.18 16.60
CA ILE A 38 -8.54 2.83 16.13
C ILE A 38 -7.73 1.78 16.91
N TYR A 39 -6.42 1.95 17.05
CA TYR A 39 -5.58 1.00 17.79
C TYR A 39 -5.95 0.94 19.28
N ALA A 40 -6.17 2.09 19.94
CA ALA A 40 -6.58 2.10 21.34
C ALA A 40 -7.92 1.37 21.57
N ASN A 41 -8.88 1.54 20.68
CA ASN A 41 -10.17 0.84 20.77
C ASN A 41 -10.06 -0.64 20.39
N LEU A 42 -9.17 -1.00 19.48
CA LEU A 42 -8.84 -2.41 19.17
C LEU A 42 -8.20 -3.10 20.38
N ASP A 43 -7.33 -2.42 21.12
CA ASP A 43 -6.71 -2.97 22.32
C ASP A 43 -7.75 -3.24 23.40
N LYS A 44 -8.64 -2.29 23.67
CA LYS A 44 -9.77 -2.47 24.61
C LYS A 44 -10.69 -3.62 24.20
N LEU A 45 -11.02 -3.73 22.89
CA LEU A 45 -11.86 -4.82 22.40
C LEU A 45 -11.16 -6.17 22.57
N ASN A 46 -9.84 -6.23 22.37
CA ASN A 46 -9.06 -7.46 22.51
C ASN A 46 -8.94 -7.95 23.96
N GLU A 47 -9.08 -7.07 24.96
CA GLU A 47 -9.13 -7.43 26.39
C GLU A 47 -10.38 -8.25 26.72
N THR A 48 -11.50 -7.90 26.10
CA THR A 48 -12.81 -8.54 26.36
C THR A 48 -13.11 -9.67 25.37
N ARG A 49 -12.54 -9.60 24.18
CA ARG A 49 -12.76 -10.56 23.08
C ARG A 49 -11.43 -10.78 22.36
N PRO A 50 -10.62 -11.75 22.79
CA PRO A 50 -9.32 -12.02 22.18
C PRO A 50 -9.41 -12.32 20.71
N PHE A 51 -8.61 -11.64 19.89
CA PHE A 51 -8.49 -11.84 18.45
C PHE A 51 -7.09 -11.50 17.96
N PHE A 52 -6.78 -11.97 16.76
CA PHE A 52 -5.53 -11.64 16.10
C PHE A 52 -5.63 -10.29 15.36
N LYS A 53 -4.76 -9.34 15.71
CA LYS A 53 -4.71 -8.02 15.06
C LYS A 53 -3.82 -8.05 13.81
N VAL A 54 -4.41 -7.71 12.65
CA VAL A 54 -3.65 -7.38 11.44
C VAL A 54 -3.44 -5.88 11.43
N LEU A 55 -2.19 -5.45 11.55
CA LEU A 55 -1.84 -4.03 11.55
C LEU A 55 -1.93 -3.43 10.15
N PHE A 56 -2.18 -2.11 10.08
CA PHE A 56 -2.20 -1.37 8.82
C PHE A 56 -0.90 -1.55 8.04
N GLY A 57 -1.03 -1.80 6.74
CA GLY A 57 0.10 -2.05 5.86
C GLY A 57 0.89 -3.33 6.19
N TYR A 58 0.27 -4.27 6.92
CA TYR A 58 0.92 -5.51 7.36
C TYR A 58 2.21 -5.27 8.15
N ALA A 59 2.30 -4.14 8.86
CA ALA A 59 3.50 -3.72 9.60
C ALA A 59 3.81 -4.58 10.84
N ALA A 60 3.10 -5.70 11.05
CA ALA A 60 3.42 -6.64 12.11
C ALA A 60 4.77 -7.29 11.84
N GLN A 61 5.76 -7.02 12.66
CA GLN A 61 7.14 -7.50 12.54
C GLN A 61 7.21 -9.02 12.33
N ARG A 62 6.28 -9.76 12.88
CA ARG A 62 6.14 -11.22 12.77
C ARG A 62 5.89 -11.74 11.34
N TYR A 63 5.27 -10.94 10.45
CA TYR A 63 4.97 -11.34 9.06
C TYR A 63 5.75 -10.55 8.04
N ARG A 64 6.51 -9.56 8.50
CA ARG A 64 7.22 -8.62 7.64
C ARG A 64 8.14 -9.34 6.67
N SER A 65 8.96 -10.28 7.14
CA SER A 65 9.87 -11.03 6.28
C SER A 65 9.11 -11.80 5.22
N SER A 66 8.08 -12.58 5.60
CA SER A 66 7.32 -13.38 4.64
C SER A 66 6.62 -12.52 3.56
N ILE A 67 6.12 -11.34 3.91
CA ILE A 67 5.48 -10.43 2.95
C ILE A 67 6.53 -9.82 2.02
N ILE A 68 7.65 -9.38 2.56
CA ILE A 68 8.76 -8.83 1.78
C ILE A 68 9.30 -9.88 0.82
N ASP A 69 9.54 -11.12 1.30
CA ASP A 69 10.02 -12.22 0.48
C ASP A 69 9.07 -12.55 -0.68
N ARG A 70 7.77 -12.58 -0.42
CA ARG A 70 6.75 -12.82 -1.44
C ARG A 70 6.69 -11.73 -2.51
N ILE A 71 6.87 -10.47 -2.11
CA ILE A 71 6.94 -9.36 -3.06
C ILE A 71 8.25 -9.42 -3.84
N ALA A 72 9.35 -9.71 -3.16
CA ALA A 72 10.66 -9.86 -3.79
C ALA A 72 10.67 -10.94 -4.88
N GLU A 73 10.04 -12.08 -4.65
CA GLU A 73 9.88 -13.16 -5.63
C GLU A 73 9.22 -12.67 -6.94
N GLN A 74 8.26 -11.76 -6.86
CA GLN A 74 7.58 -11.22 -8.03
C GLN A 74 8.48 -10.36 -8.92
N VAL A 75 9.57 -9.83 -8.36
CA VAL A 75 10.53 -8.99 -9.10
C VAL A 75 11.40 -9.81 -10.04
N GLU A 76 11.55 -11.12 -9.82
CA GLU A 76 12.38 -12.02 -10.62
C GLU A 76 12.12 -11.89 -12.13
N ASN A 77 10.84 -11.79 -12.51
CA ASN A 77 10.43 -11.76 -13.92
C ASN A 77 10.16 -10.34 -14.46
N VAL A 78 10.48 -9.30 -13.67
CA VAL A 78 10.31 -7.91 -14.13
C VAL A 78 11.45 -7.52 -15.05
N GLU A 79 11.09 -7.04 -16.24
CA GLU A 79 12.00 -6.54 -17.26
C GLU A 79 11.57 -5.13 -17.68
N CYS A 80 12.32 -4.14 -17.26
CA CYS A 80 12.14 -2.73 -17.61
C CYS A 80 13.44 -1.96 -17.41
N ASP A 81 13.48 -0.70 -17.83
CA ASP A 81 14.56 0.24 -17.51
C ASP A 81 14.23 1.02 -16.25
N THR A 82 12.94 1.34 -16.04
CA THR A 82 12.44 2.05 -14.87
C THR A 82 11.15 1.43 -14.33
N LEU A 83 11.11 1.14 -13.05
CA LEU A 83 9.95 0.64 -12.33
C LEU A 83 9.36 1.70 -11.42
N TYR A 84 8.16 2.16 -11.73
CA TYR A 84 7.39 3.12 -10.93
C TYR A 84 6.48 2.39 -9.94
N VAL A 85 6.57 2.76 -8.67
CA VAL A 85 5.86 2.06 -7.58
C VAL A 85 5.03 3.03 -6.75
N PRO A 86 3.71 2.86 -6.67
CA PRO A 86 2.87 3.60 -5.73
C PRO A 86 3.30 3.35 -4.29
N LEU A 87 3.43 4.41 -3.51
CA LEU A 87 3.89 4.32 -2.13
C LEU A 87 2.75 4.59 -1.15
N GLY A 88 2.41 3.59 -0.35
CA GLY A 88 1.50 3.68 0.78
C GLY A 88 2.24 3.50 2.12
N SER A 89 2.17 2.30 2.69
CA SER A 89 2.87 1.92 3.93
C SER A 89 4.38 1.68 3.75
N GLY A 90 4.83 1.54 2.51
CA GLY A 90 6.21 1.21 2.18
C GLY A 90 6.53 -0.29 2.10
N MET A 91 5.65 -1.19 2.56
CA MET A 91 5.94 -2.63 2.57
C MET A 91 6.16 -3.22 1.18
N THR A 92 5.28 -2.92 0.23
CA THR A 92 5.45 -3.36 -1.17
C THR A 92 6.74 -2.81 -1.76
N PHE A 93 7.01 -1.53 -1.52
CA PHE A 93 8.22 -0.88 -1.99
C PHE A 93 9.49 -1.53 -1.43
N THR A 94 9.49 -1.82 -0.13
CA THR A 94 10.59 -2.54 0.53
C THR A 94 10.83 -3.92 -0.10
N GLY A 95 9.76 -4.70 -0.34
CA GLY A 95 9.87 -6.00 -1.00
C GLY A 95 10.41 -5.92 -2.42
N ILE A 96 10.05 -4.86 -3.16
CA ILE A 96 10.59 -4.62 -4.50
C ILE A 96 12.09 -4.33 -4.43
N LEU A 97 12.54 -3.45 -3.53
CA LEU A 97 13.97 -3.17 -3.36
C LEU A 97 14.76 -4.43 -3.00
N GLU A 98 14.23 -5.25 -2.10
CA GLU A 98 14.84 -6.54 -1.75
C GLU A 98 14.91 -7.48 -2.98
N GLY A 99 13.85 -7.55 -3.77
CA GLY A 99 13.83 -8.34 -5.01
C GLY A 99 14.84 -7.84 -6.05
N VAL A 100 14.99 -6.53 -6.19
CA VAL A 100 16.00 -5.92 -7.09
C VAL A 100 17.41 -6.40 -6.71
N LYS A 101 17.75 -6.39 -5.44
CA LYS A 101 19.06 -6.86 -4.95
C LYS A 101 19.19 -8.38 -5.05
N LYS A 102 18.18 -9.12 -4.59
CA LYS A 102 18.18 -10.59 -4.60
C LYS A 102 18.39 -11.17 -6.01
N TYR A 103 17.79 -10.56 -7.03
CA TYR A 103 17.83 -11.03 -8.42
C TYR A 103 18.78 -10.20 -9.31
N ASN A 104 19.65 -9.36 -8.71
CA ASN A 104 20.62 -8.54 -9.42
C ASN A 104 20.02 -7.73 -10.58
N LYS A 105 18.84 -7.13 -10.34
CA LYS A 105 18.18 -6.28 -11.33
C LYS A 105 18.87 -4.93 -11.41
N THR A 106 18.95 -4.39 -12.65
CA THR A 106 19.64 -3.13 -12.93
C THR A 106 18.71 -1.97 -13.25
N PHE A 107 17.40 -2.20 -13.26
CA PHE A 107 16.44 -1.14 -13.50
C PHE A 107 16.36 -0.17 -12.33
N LYS A 108 16.05 1.07 -12.66
CA LYS A 108 15.80 2.13 -11.70
C LYS A 108 14.47 1.91 -10.99
N VAL A 109 14.42 2.13 -9.67
CA VAL A 109 13.18 2.08 -8.90
C VAL A 109 12.77 3.47 -8.46
N VAL A 110 11.53 3.84 -8.75
CA VAL A 110 10.97 5.17 -8.46
C VAL A 110 9.76 5.03 -7.53
N ALA A 111 9.88 5.55 -6.32
CA ALA A 111 8.79 5.63 -5.36
C ALA A 111 7.88 6.83 -5.68
N LEU A 112 6.61 6.58 -5.88
CA LEU A 112 5.60 7.62 -6.13
C LEU A 112 4.68 7.74 -4.90
N GLN A 113 4.95 8.71 -4.04
CA GLN A 113 4.10 9.07 -2.90
C GLN A 113 3.09 10.14 -3.34
N PRO A 114 1.80 9.81 -3.53
CA PRO A 114 0.85 10.78 -4.10
C PRO A 114 0.45 11.89 -3.14
N PHE A 115 0.70 11.74 -1.85
CA PHE A 115 0.27 12.70 -0.83
C PHE A 115 1.42 13.58 -0.34
N GLY A 116 1.06 14.73 0.26
CA GLY A 116 2.01 15.73 0.74
C GLY A 116 2.68 15.40 2.08
N TYR A 117 2.91 14.12 2.39
CA TYR A 117 3.66 13.70 3.57
C TYR A 117 4.78 12.70 3.21
N ASP A 118 5.94 12.91 3.81
CA ASP A 118 7.14 12.14 3.53
C ASP A 118 7.11 10.77 4.19
N ARG A 119 7.32 9.72 3.40
CA ARG A 119 7.37 8.32 3.84
C ARG A 119 8.77 7.70 3.84
N ARG A 120 9.81 8.49 3.61
CA ARG A 120 11.18 7.96 3.59
C ARG A 120 11.58 7.35 4.92
N LYS A 121 11.11 7.91 6.04
CA LYS A 121 11.36 7.34 7.38
C LYS A 121 10.79 5.93 7.53
N GLU A 122 9.58 5.70 7.02
CA GLU A 122 8.93 4.39 7.04
C GLU A 122 9.65 3.40 6.13
N ILE A 123 10.10 3.84 4.96
CA ILE A 123 10.92 3.01 4.06
C ILE A 123 12.21 2.62 4.78
N HIS A 124 12.96 3.57 5.34
CA HIS A 124 14.21 3.30 6.05
C HIS A 124 13.98 2.35 7.23
N LYS A 125 12.93 2.56 8.02
CA LYS A 125 12.54 1.64 9.10
C LYS A 125 12.22 0.24 8.58
N ASN A 126 11.61 0.13 7.42
CA ASN A 126 11.33 -1.14 6.79
C ASN A 126 12.60 -1.83 6.27
N LEU A 127 13.60 -1.09 5.88
CA LEU A 127 14.90 -1.58 5.41
C LEU A 127 15.88 -1.85 6.57
N GLU A 128 15.58 -1.40 7.79
CA GLU A 128 16.43 -1.59 8.94
C GLU A 128 16.69 -3.08 9.21
N GLY A 129 17.96 -3.44 9.34
CA GLY A 129 18.40 -4.83 9.50
C GLY A 129 18.46 -5.64 8.21
N MET A 130 18.18 -5.06 7.05
CA MET A 130 18.43 -5.68 5.75
C MET A 130 19.93 -5.67 5.39
N GLN A 131 20.34 -6.62 4.55
CA GLN A 131 21.75 -6.86 4.23
C GLN A 131 22.34 -5.85 3.24
N TRP A 132 21.50 -5.12 2.49
CA TRP A 132 21.89 -4.36 1.31
C TRP A 132 21.72 -2.86 1.49
N GLU A 133 22.55 -2.09 0.79
CA GLU A 133 22.26 -0.68 0.50
C GLU A 133 21.31 -0.59 -0.70
N TYR A 134 20.31 0.29 -0.61
CA TYR A 134 19.25 0.44 -1.61
C TYR A 134 19.28 1.83 -2.21
N GLU A 135 19.31 1.89 -3.52
CA GLU A 135 19.17 3.12 -4.29
C GLU A 135 17.76 3.21 -4.89
N TYR A 136 17.15 4.37 -4.79
CA TYR A 136 15.85 4.63 -5.40
C TYR A 136 15.61 6.14 -5.54
N GLU A 137 14.76 6.51 -6.50
CA GLU A 137 14.21 7.86 -6.55
C GLU A 137 12.91 7.96 -5.77
N TYR A 138 12.62 9.16 -5.28
CA TYR A 138 11.43 9.44 -4.47
C TYR A 138 10.77 10.72 -4.92
N HIS A 139 9.52 10.62 -5.37
CA HIS A 139 8.69 11.76 -5.74
C HIS A 139 7.48 11.86 -4.84
N MET A 140 7.18 13.08 -4.41
CA MET A 140 6.07 13.38 -3.52
C MET A 140 5.06 14.29 -4.22
N GLY A 141 3.82 13.83 -4.33
CA GLY A 141 2.70 14.58 -4.87
C GLY A 141 2.02 15.45 -3.83
N LYS A 142 0.96 16.14 -4.26
CA LYS A 142 0.14 17.02 -3.42
C LYS A 142 -1.35 16.66 -3.48
N TYR A 143 -1.67 15.42 -3.82
CA TYR A 143 -3.05 14.97 -3.89
C TYR A 143 -3.69 14.90 -2.51
N SER A 144 -4.96 15.23 -2.42
CA SER A 144 -5.75 14.98 -1.20
C SER A 144 -6.05 13.49 -1.06
N TYR A 145 -5.88 12.93 0.14
CA TYR A 145 -6.21 11.53 0.43
C TYR A 145 -7.69 11.22 0.16
N HIS A 146 -8.58 12.14 0.52
CA HIS A 146 -10.03 11.96 0.44
C HIS A 146 -10.63 12.19 -0.96
N LYS A 147 -9.89 12.84 -1.85
CA LYS A 147 -10.34 13.05 -3.22
C LYS A 147 -10.03 11.79 -4.04
N LEU A 148 -11.05 11.05 -4.39
CA LEU A 148 -10.92 9.87 -5.26
C LEU A 148 -10.61 10.30 -6.69
N LEU A 149 -9.71 9.60 -7.34
CA LEU A 149 -9.37 9.78 -8.74
C LEU A 149 -9.62 8.46 -9.49
N LYS A 150 -10.61 8.45 -10.36
CA LYS A 150 -10.90 7.28 -11.19
C LYS A 150 -10.01 7.28 -12.43
N LYS A 151 -9.29 6.18 -12.67
CA LYS A 151 -8.44 5.99 -13.83
C LYS A 151 -8.61 4.60 -14.41
N ASN A 152 -8.67 4.52 -15.72
CA ASN A 152 -8.69 3.28 -16.49
C ASN A 152 -7.52 3.29 -17.48
N VAL A 153 -6.69 2.25 -17.44
CA VAL A 153 -5.51 2.06 -18.30
C VAL A 153 -5.57 0.69 -19.02
N GLY A 154 -6.77 0.29 -19.42
CA GLY A 154 -7.11 -1.07 -19.85
C GLY A 154 -7.78 -1.87 -18.71
N PHE A 155 -7.62 -1.43 -17.50
CA PHE A 155 -8.30 -1.88 -16.27
C PHE A 155 -8.39 -0.72 -15.28
N GLU A 156 -9.28 -0.83 -14.27
CA GLU A 156 -9.44 0.21 -13.26
C GLU A 156 -8.32 0.14 -12.22
N LEU A 157 -7.63 1.26 -12.00
CA LEU A 157 -6.66 1.43 -10.92
C LEU A 157 -7.36 1.77 -9.60
N ASP A 158 -6.73 1.46 -8.47
CA ASP A 158 -7.17 1.95 -7.16
C ASP A 158 -7.28 3.48 -7.16
N MET A 159 -8.40 4.00 -6.66
CA MET A 159 -8.72 5.42 -6.76
C MET A 159 -7.96 6.30 -5.76
N ILE A 160 -7.30 5.72 -4.77
CA ILE A 160 -6.62 6.45 -3.70
C ILE A 160 -5.13 6.58 -3.98
N TYR A 161 -4.44 5.47 -4.25
CA TYR A 161 -2.99 5.43 -4.45
C TYR A 161 -2.59 5.31 -5.91
N GLU A 162 -3.03 4.24 -6.59
CA GLU A 162 -2.53 3.90 -7.91
C GLU A 162 -2.90 4.93 -8.98
N SER A 163 -4.17 5.35 -9.02
CA SER A 163 -4.60 6.34 -10.00
C SER A 163 -3.87 7.67 -9.90
N LYS A 164 -3.55 8.11 -8.67
CA LYS A 164 -2.80 9.35 -8.43
C LYS A 164 -1.32 9.18 -8.75
N SER A 165 -0.74 8.04 -8.36
CA SER A 165 0.65 7.72 -8.71
C SER A 165 0.83 7.54 -10.21
N TRP A 166 -0.17 7.01 -10.92
CA TRP A 166 -0.17 6.95 -12.38
C TRP A 166 -0.12 8.34 -13.02
N GLU A 167 -0.90 9.30 -12.49
CA GLU A 167 -0.83 10.68 -12.98
C GLU A 167 0.54 11.32 -12.68
N MET A 168 1.10 11.06 -11.50
CA MET A 168 2.47 11.51 -11.18
C MET A 168 3.51 10.90 -12.13
N MET A 169 3.41 9.60 -12.41
CA MET A 169 4.35 8.93 -13.32
C MET A 169 4.49 9.65 -14.65
N LYS A 170 3.39 10.20 -15.19
CA LYS A 170 3.41 10.91 -16.47
C LYS A 170 4.31 12.15 -16.50
N GLU A 171 4.60 12.73 -15.32
CA GLU A 171 5.48 13.89 -15.20
C GLU A 171 6.96 13.48 -15.25
N TYR A 172 7.27 12.21 -14.96
CA TYR A 172 8.64 11.70 -14.81
C TYR A 172 9.01 10.62 -15.84
N ILE A 173 8.02 10.09 -16.57
CA ILE A 173 8.27 9.00 -17.51
C ILE A 173 9.17 9.46 -18.66
N ASN A 174 10.24 8.71 -18.89
CA ASN A 174 11.05 8.84 -20.10
C ASN A 174 10.44 7.96 -21.20
N THR A 175 9.94 8.56 -22.26
CA THR A 175 9.30 7.85 -23.39
C THR A 175 10.26 7.02 -24.22
N PHE A 176 11.57 7.20 -24.06
CA PHE A 176 12.61 6.39 -24.73
C PHE A 176 13.02 5.14 -23.94
N GLU A 177 12.49 4.97 -22.72
CA GLU A 177 12.79 3.85 -21.83
C GLU A 177 11.58 2.92 -21.69
N LYS A 178 11.84 1.64 -21.50
CA LYS A 178 10.81 0.67 -21.13
C LYS A 178 10.39 0.88 -19.69
N SER A 179 9.31 1.60 -19.49
CA SER A 179 8.79 1.92 -18.17
C SER A 179 7.70 0.93 -17.76
N CYS A 180 7.77 0.45 -16.52
CA CYS A 180 6.75 -0.36 -15.89
C CYS A 180 6.13 0.37 -14.70
N PHE A 181 4.85 0.14 -14.47
CA PHE A 181 4.13 0.62 -13.29
C PHE A 181 3.66 -0.57 -12.46
N TRP A 182 4.03 -0.59 -11.18
CA TRP A 182 3.65 -1.66 -10.29
C TRP A 182 2.20 -1.49 -9.82
N VAL A 183 1.35 -2.46 -10.14
CA VAL A 183 -0.04 -2.49 -9.68
C VAL A 183 -0.12 -3.34 -8.41
N ILE A 184 -0.49 -2.73 -7.30
CA ILE A 184 -0.61 -3.42 -5.99
C ILE A 184 -1.90 -4.24 -5.93
N GLY A 185 -2.94 -3.75 -6.56
CA GLY A 185 -4.24 -4.39 -6.63
C GLY A 185 -5.38 -3.46 -6.20
N ASN A 186 -6.54 -3.78 -6.69
CA ASN A 186 -7.75 -2.99 -6.51
C ASN A 186 -8.88 -3.89 -6.00
N SER A 187 -9.62 -3.45 -4.98
CA SER A 187 -10.79 -4.15 -4.45
C SER A 187 -11.89 -4.41 -5.50
N ASN A 188 -11.85 -3.71 -6.65
CA ASN A 188 -12.75 -3.96 -7.76
C ASN A 188 -12.48 -5.28 -8.51
N PHE A 189 -11.28 -5.88 -8.34
CA PHE A 189 -10.94 -7.19 -8.94
C PHE A 189 -11.44 -8.39 -8.13
N ILE A 190 -11.96 -8.18 -6.93
CA ILE A 190 -12.62 -9.23 -6.16
C ILE A 190 -14.01 -9.42 -6.80
N ARG A 191 -14.13 -10.45 -7.61
CA ARG A 191 -15.40 -10.88 -8.24
C ARG A 191 -16.13 -11.83 -7.31
#